data_23c3d49380818ff4728bf9cd0abb5c9e
#
_entry.id   23c3d49380818ff4728bf9cd0abb5c9e
#
_cell.length_a   1.000
_cell.length_b   1.000
_cell.length_c   1.000
_cell.angle_alpha   90.00
_cell.angle_beta   90.00
_cell.angle_gamma   90.00
#
_symmetry.space_group_name_H-M   'P 1'
#
loop_
_entity.id
_entity.type
_entity.pdbx_description
1 polymer ?
#
loop_
_entity_poly.entity_id
_entity_poly.type
_entity_poly.pdbx_seq_one_letter_code
_entity_poly.pdbx_strand_id
1 'polypeptide(L)'
;MIKAWSHISNNFYRLTIGLFICCILTNCADDPEIINESEPLEETPPISQEIGLVRYLAIGDSYTVGEGLETSKSWPYQLKRKLLEDGVEEVELTVVAATGYTTREVTQLLNTATFSKPFDIISIQIGVNNQYRGESVAQFGEELEDLFQTIASNFYLKDAKQFVVSIPDWGATPFGSSYDRVQIAIEINQYNGLKRNIAEARAAPFINITDISRTNPDASELVVLDGLHPSELMYSYWVERIFPVVKQQLLP
;
A
#
# COMPACT_ATOMS: atom_id res chain seq x y z
N MET A 1 -29.29 -52.40 -7.52
CA MET A 1 -29.64 -52.36 -8.95
C MET A 1 -28.73 -51.30 -9.57
N ILE A 2 -27.51 -51.64 -10.05
CA ILE A 2 -27.12 -52.13 -11.38
C ILE A 2 -27.62 -51.23 -12.51
N LYS A 3 -26.70 -50.48 -13.07
CA LYS A 3 -26.19 -50.50 -14.46
C LYS A 3 -25.37 -49.29 -14.78
N ALA A 4 -24.18 -49.50 -15.02
CA ALA A 4 -23.13 -49.14 -15.90
C ALA A 4 -23.54 -49.12 -17.43
N TRP A 5 -22.88 -48.25 -18.22
CA TRP A 5 -22.51 -48.43 -19.66
C TRP A 5 -21.62 -47.23 -20.07
N SER A 6 -20.44 -47.44 -20.31
CA SER A 6 -19.36 -47.50 -21.30
C SER A 6 -19.78 -47.20 -22.77
N HIS A 7 -18.91 -46.40 -23.48
CA HIS A 7 -18.33 -46.58 -24.82
C HIS A 7 -17.55 -45.30 -25.19
N ILE A 8 -16.24 -45.33 -25.25
CA ILE A 8 -15.27 -45.65 -26.30
C ILE A 8 -15.65 -45.12 -27.70
N SER A 9 -14.86 -44.21 -28.26
CA SER A 9 -14.52 -44.15 -29.66
C SER A 9 -13.17 -43.45 -29.90
N ASN A 10 -12.23 -44.25 -30.39
CA ASN A 10 -10.97 -43.90 -31.01
C ASN A 10 -11.21 -43.24 -32.37
N ASN A 11 -10.37 -42.29 -32.77
CA ASN A 11 -10.03 -42.15 -34.19
C ASN A 11 -8.57 -41.71 -34.39
N PHE A 12 -7.84 -42.61 -35.02
CA PHE A 12 -6.52 -42.48 -35.63
C PHE A 12 -6.60 -41.69 -36.93
N TYR A 13 -5.66 -40.78 -37.18
CA TYR A 13 -5.16 -40.47 -38.54
C TYR A 13 -3.67 -40.06 -38.44
N ARG A 14 -2.85 -40.97 -38.81
CA ARG A 14 -1.94 -41.17 -39.97
C ARG A 14 -0.90 -40.06 -40.20
N LEU A 15 0.29 -40.58 -40.01
CA LEU A 15 1.63 -40.22 -40.49
C LEU A 15 1.67 -39.75 -41.95
N THR A 16 2.44 -38.71 -42.24
CA THR A 16 3.20 -38.59 -43.50
C THR A 16 4.60 -38.12 -43.21
N ILE A 17 5.52 -38.98 -43.57
CA ILE A 17 6.98 -38.82 -43.57
C ILE A 17 7.36 -38.01 -44.81
N GLY A 18 8.12 -36.95 -44.62
CA GLY A 18 8.82 -36.23 -45.69
C GLY A 18 10.27 -36.10 -45.35
N LEU A 19 11.07 -37.00 -45.88
CA LEU A 19 12.52 -37.02 -45.84
C LEU A 19 13.06 -35.94 -46.79
N PHE A 20 13.89 -35.01 -46.33
CA PHE A 20 14.86 -34.31 -47.16
C PHE A 20 16.20 -34.26 -46.46
N ILE A 21 17.14 -34.97 -47.04
CA ILE A 21 18.57 -34.97 -46.72
C ILE A 21 19.21 -33.90 -47.62
N CYS A 22 20.03 -33.04 -47.08
CA CYS A 22 21.32 -32.73 -47.65
C CYS A 22 22.16 -31.75 -46.84
N CYS A 23 23.35 -32.24 -46.48
CA CYS A 23 24.68 -31.66 -46.50
C CYS A 23 24.99 -30.45 -45.59
N ILE A 24 25.76 -30.73 -44.54
CA ILE A 24 27.25 -30.64 -44.38
C ILE A 24 27.78 -29.19 -44.48
N LEU A 25 28.34 -28.72 -43.45
CA LEU A 25 29.70 -28.34 -43.10
C LEU A 25 29.79 -27.18 -42.09
N THR A 26 30.63 -27.47 -41.16
CA THR A 26 31.64 -26.68 -40.47
C THR A 26 31.25 -25.68 -39.38
N ASN A 27 31.48 -26.11 -38.20
CA ASN A 27 32.45 -25.60 -37.23
C ASN A 27 32.44 -24.09 -36.97
N CYS A 28 31.92 -23.72 -35.83
CA CYS A 28 32.62 -22.82 -34.89
C CYS A 28 31.95 -23.00 -33.52
N ALA A 29 32.76 -23.32 -32.54
CA ALA A 29 32.38 -23.27 -31.14
C ALA A 29 32.31 -21.80 -30.77
N ASP A 30 31.11 -21.34 -30.46
CA ASP A 30 30.90 -20.10 -29.70
C ASP A 30 30.37 -20.49 -28.33
N ASP A 31 31.17 -20.17 -27.31
CA ASP A 31 30.78 -20.23 -25.91
C ASP A 31 29.51 -19.39 -25.69
N PRO A 32 28.56 -19.83 -24.85
CA PRO A 32 27.46 -18.98 -24.47
C PRO A 32 27.99 -17.85 -23.58
N GLU A 33 28.07 -16.65 -24.12
CA GLU A 33 28.22 -15.43 -23.34
C GLU A 33 27.05 -15.37 -22.33
N ILE A 34 27.39 -15.52 -21.06
CA ILE A 34 26.51 -15.21 -19.96
C ILE A 34 26.37 -13.69 -19.95
N ILE A 35 25.34 -13.19 -20.64
CA ILE A 35 24.95 -11.78 -20.53
C ILE A 35 24.31 -11.61 -19.15
N ASN A 36 25.16 -11.26 -18.19
CA ASN A 36 24.71 -10.82 -16.88
C ASN A 36 24.52 -9.28 -16.94
N GLU A 37 23.59 -8.84 -17.78
CA GLU A 37 23.11 -7.48 -17.73
C GLU A 37 22.03 -7.38 -16.63
N SER A 38 22.47 -7.08 -15.42
CA SER A 38 21.63 -6.39 -14.48
C SER A 38 21.31 -5.03 -15.09
N GLU A 39 20.13 -4.87 -15.67
CA GLU A 39 19.64 -3.54 -16.05
C GLU A 39 19.79 -2.62 -14.82
N PRO A 40 20.45 -1.47 -14.95
CA PRO A 40 20.46 -0.47 -13.90
C PRO A 40 19.01 -0.07 -13.65
N LEU A 41 18.58 -0.11 -12.39
CA LEU A 41 17.33 0.54 -11.98
C LEU A 41 17.41 1.97 -12.52
N GLU A 42 16.53 2.32 -13.46
CA GLU A 42 16.39 3.69 -13.95
C GLU A 42 16.14 4.57 -12.72
N GLU A 43 17.14 5.30 -12.30
CA GLU A 43 16.93 6.39 -11.34
C GLU A 43 15.97 7.37 -12.01
N THR A 44 14.75 7.45 -11.47
CA THR A 44 13.78 8.45 -11.90
C THR A 44 14.46 9.83 -11.77
N PRO A 45 14.52 10.62 -12.85
CA PRO A 45 15.21 11.89 -12.81
C PRO A 45 14.63 12.78 -11.68
N PRO A 46 15.44 13.62 -11.06
CA PRO A 46 14.95 14.60 -10.09
C PRO A 46 13.84 15.43 -10.72
N ILE A 47 12.90 15.92 -9.91
CA ILE A 47 11.82 16.77 -10.39
C ILE A 47 12.45 17.95 -11.11
N SER A 48 12.41 17.93 -12.45
CA SER A 48 12.98 19.00 -13.28
C SER A 48 12.09 20.26 -13.31
N GLN A 49 10.90 20.19 -12.72
CA GLN A 49 9.97 21.29 -12.57
C GLN A 49 9.82 21.59 -11.09
N GLU A 50 10.20 22.79 -10.66
CA GLU A 50 10.06 23.24 -9.27
C GLU A 50 8.58 23.16 -8.89
N ILE A 51 8.25 22.24 -7.98
CA ILE A 51 6.95 22.18 -7.33
C ILE A 51 7.04 23.14 -6.14
N GLY A 52 6.37 24.29 -6.23
CA GLY A 52 6.39 25.30 -5.20
C GLY A 52 5.81 24.78 -3.87
N LEU A 53 4.54 25.05 -3.61
CA LEU A 53 3.86 24.62 -2.39
C LEU A 53 3.01 23.37 -2.62
N VAL A 54 3.15 22.36 -1.74
CA VAL A 54 2.26 21.18 -1.64
C VAL A 54 1.47 21.22 -0.33
N ARG A 55 0.16 21.21 -0.41
CA ARG A 55 -0.75 21.03 0.74
C ARG A 55 -1.13 19.57 0.88
N TYR A 56 -0.64 18.95 1.94
CA TYR A 56 -0.80 17.54 2.22
C TYR A 56 -1.71 17.33 3.44
N LEU A 57 -2.79 16.54 3.26
CA LEU A 57 -3.68 16.10 4.33
C LEU A 57 -3.45 14.61 4.64
N ALA A 58 -3.08 14.29 5.87
CA ALA A 58 -2.94 12.91 6.34
C ALA A 58 -4.14 12.54 7.21
N ILE A 59 -4.93 11.56 6.76
CA ILE A 59 -6.12 11.04 7.45
C ILE A 59 -5.81 9.65 8.02
N GLY A 60 -6.11 9.42 9.32
CA GLY A 60 -5.85 8.12 9.90
C GLY A 60 -6.13 7.97 11.39
N ASP A 61 -5.44 7.00 11.98
CA ASP A 61 -5.51 6.61 13.38
C ASP A 61 -4.17 6.85 14.11
N SER A 62 -3.90 6.09 15.17
CA SER A 62 -2.65 6.17 15.94
C SER A 62 -1.40 5.98 15.08
N TYR A 63 -1.46 5.16 14.03
CA TYR A 63 -0.35 4.96 13.10
C TYR A 63 -0.05 6.22 12.28
N THR A 64 -1.05 7.06 12.02
CA THR A 64 -0.86 8.34 11.32
C THR A 64 -0.43 9.44 12.30
N VAL A 65 -0.95 9.43 13.53
CA VAL A 65 -0.48 10.32 14.61
C VAL A 65 0.99 10.08 14.93
N GLY A 66 1.44 8.83 14.91
CA GLY A 66 2.77 8.42 15.37
C GLY A 66 2.80 8.19 16.87
N GLU A 67 1.82 7.41 17.37
CA GLU A 67 1.69 7.08 18.79
C GLU A 67 3.00 6.58 19.39
N GLY A 68 3.37 7.11 20.55
CA GLY A 68 4.61 6.75 21.24
C GLY A 68 5.87 7.45 20.72
N LEU A 69 5.76 8.32 19.70
CA LEU A 69 6.86 9.09 19.13
C LEU A 69 6.61 10.60 19.23
N GLU A 70 7.68 11.35 19.11
CA GLU A 70 7.55 12.77 18.76
C GLU A 70 6.88 12.89 17.38
N THR A 71 5.95 13.80 17.24
CA THR A 71 5.16 14.00 16.00
C THR A 71 6.02 14.09 14.74
N SER A 72 7.19 14.74 14.83
CA SER A 72 8.16 14.90 13.73
C SER A 72 8.71 13.56 13.20
N LYS A 73 8.55 12.46 13.95
CA LYS A 73 9.05 11.13 13.61
C LYS A 73 7.99 10.23 12.98
N SER A 74 6.71 10.65 12.95
CA SER A 74 5.65 9.90 12.29
C SER A 74 5.83 9.90 10.77
N TRP A 75 5.27 8.88 10.10
CA TRP A 75 5.45 8.72 8.65
C TRP A 75 4.96 9.91 7.80
N PRO A 76 3.86 10.64 8.15
CA PRO A 76 3.48 11.81 7.36
C PRO A 76 4.52 12.93 7.41
N TYR A 77 5.15 13.12 8.57
CA TYR A 77 6.24 14.10 8.72
C TYR A 77 7.53 13.63 8.05
N GLN A 78 7.82 12.33 8.03
CA GLN A 78 8.95 11.79 7.28
C GLN A 78 8.72 11.96 5.77
N LEU A 79 7.49 11.70 5.28
CA LEU A 79 7.14 11.94 3.88
C LEU A 79 7.27 13.42 3.51
N LYS A 80 6.80 14.32 4.38
CA LYS A 80 7.02 15.77 4.20
C LYS A 80 8.50 16.10 4.03
N ARG A 81 9.38 15.59 4.88
CA ARG A 81 10.84 15.82 4.76
C ARG A 81 11.38 15.28 3.45
N LYS A 82 10.98 14.08 3.07
CA LYS A 82 11.41 13.45 1.81
C LYS A 82 11.01 14.24 0.58
N LEU A 83 9.81 14.84 0.58
CA LEU A 83 9.34 15.72 -0.49
C LEU A 83 10.18 17.00 -0.58
N LEU A 84 10.49 17.63 0.56
CA LEU A 84 11.37 18.82 0.61
C LEU A 84 12.79 18.49 0.11
N GLU A 85 13.34 17.35 0.52
CA GLU A 85 14.66 16.86 0.07
C GLU A 85 14.71 16.57 -1.43
N ASP A 86 13.55 16.21 -2.03
CA ASP A 86 13.43 15.90 -3.47
C ASP A 86 13.13 17.17 -4.32
N GLY A 87 13.06 18.35 -3.71
CA GLY A 87 12.97 19.63 -4.41
C GLY A 87 11.60 20.32 -4.40
N VAL A 88 10.64 19.84 -3.58
CA VAL A 88 9.43 20.61 -3.25
C VAL A 88 9.84 21.78 -2.36
N GLU A 89 9.47 23.03 -2.73
CA GLU A 89 9.89 24.21 -1.97
C GLU A 89 9.27 24.30 -0.58
N GLU A 90 7.98 23.98 -0.48
CA GLU A 90 7.23 24.02 0.77
C GLU A 90 6.18 22.91 0.85
N VAL A 91 6.01 22.30 2.02
CA VAL A 91 4.95 21.34 2.31
C VAL A 91 4.16 21.77 3.54
N GLU A 92 2.91 22.19 3.35
CA GLU A 92 1.94 22.43 4.41
C GLU A 92 1.26 21.10 4.78
N LEU A 93 1.68 20.45 5.88
CA LEU A 93 1.07 19.20 6.35
C LEU A 93 -0.02 19.48 7.37
N THR A 94 -1.22 18.95 7.12
CA THR A 94 -2.32 18.86 8.08
C THR A 94 -2.59 17.41 8.42
N VAL A 95 -2.77 17.08 9.70
CA VAL A 95 -3.09 15.73 10.17
C VAL A 95 -4.49 15.73 10.77
N VAL A 96 -5.37 14.88 10.23
CA VAL A 96 -6.71 14.58 10.77
C VAL A 96 -6.71 13.11 11.17
N ALA A 97 -6.25 12.85 12.37
CA ALA A 97 -6.06 11.51 12.90
C ALA A 97 -6.17 11.52 14.43
N ALA A 98 -6.57 10.41 15.02
CA ALA A 98 -6.58 10.24 16.47
C ALA A 98 -6.36 8.78 16.87
N THR A 99 -5.66 8.57 17.98
CA THR A 99 -5.40 7.27 18.57
C THR A 99 -6.70 6.52 18.86
N GLY A 100 -6.77 5.26 18.42
CA GLY A 100 -7.90 4.37 18.65
C GLY A 100 -9.08 4.57 17.71
N TYR A 101 -9.07 5.54 16.79
CA TYR A 101 -10.21 5.85 15.94
C TYR A 101 -10.43 4.77 14.87
N THR A 102 -11.72 4.37 14.71
CA THR A 102 -12.22 3.62 13.56
C THR A 102 -12.40 4.54 12.36
N THR A 103 -12.72 3.93 11.23
CA THR A 103 -13.00 4.69 9.99
C THR A 103 -14.18 5.64 10.16
N ARG A 104 -15.24 5.23 10.87
CA ARG A 104 -16.38 6.09 11.19
C ARG A 104 -15.97 7.28 12.06
N GLU A 105 -15.18 7.03 13.11
CA GLU A 105 -14.76 8.08 14.05
C GLU A 105 -13.86 9.13 13.36
N VAL A 106 -12.92 8.70 12.49
CA VAL A 106 -12.09 9.65 11.72
C VAL A 106 -12.92 10.42 10.70
N THR A 107 -13.95 9.81 10.10
CA THR A 107 -14.89 10.50 9.20
C THR A 107 -15.66 11.60 9.93
N GLN A 108 -16.11 11.32 11.16
CA GLN A 108 -16.74 12.34 12.02
C GLN A 108 -15.76 13.47 12.37
N LEU A 109 -14.50 13.14 12.70
CA LEU A 109 -13.47 14.13 12.96
C LEU A 109 -13.22 15.01 11.73
N LEU A 110 -13.13 14.41 10.54
CA LEU A 110 -12.95 15.12 9.27
C LEU A 110 -14.11 16.08 8.99
N ASN A 111 -15.35 15.69 9.29
CA ASN A 111 -16.55 16.52 9.14
C ASN A 111 -16.56 17.75 10.06
N THR A 112 -15.84 17.71 11.18
CA THR A 112 -15.72 18.86 12.11
C THR A 112 -14.50 19.73 11.82
N ALA A 113 -13.58 19.24 10.98
CA ALA A 113 -12.37 19.99 10.61
C ALA A 113 -12.72 21.19 9.72
N THR A 114 -12.05 22.30 9.97
CA THR A 114 -12.20 23.52 9.18
C THR A 114 -10.97 23.74 8.31
N PHE A 115 -11.17 23.86 7.01
CA PHE A 115 -10.10 24.14 6.05
C PHE A 115 -10.30 25.51 5.44
N SER A 116 -9.23 26.17 5.07
CA SER A 116 -9.26 27.52 4.45
C SER A 116 -8.67 27.52 3.04
N LYS A 117 -8.01 26.42 2.65
CA LYS A 117 -7.32 26.28 1.37
C LYS A 117 -7.52 24.85 0.85
N PRO A 118 -7.58 24.63 -0.48
CA PRO A 118 -7.62 23.29 -1.05
C PRO A 118 -6.32 22.52 -0.79
N PHE A 119 -6.43 21.19 -0.75
CA PHE A 119 -5.29 20.29 -0.65
C PHE A 119 -4.91 19.76 -2.04
N ASP A 120 -3.62 19.45 -2.19
CA ASP A 120 -3.06 18.89 -3.43
C ASP A 120 -3.05 17.35 -3.35
N ILE A 121 -2.80 16.81 -2.15
CA ILE A 121 -2.74 15.38 -1.92
C ILE A 121 -3.30 14.97 -0.55
N ILE A 122 -3.95 13.82 -0.50
CA ILE A 122 -4.55 13.23 0.70
C ILE A 122 -4.06 11.78 0.86
N SER A 123 -3.58 11.43 2.04
CA SER A 123 -3.35 10.03 2.41
C SER A 123 -4.44 9.50 3.32
N ILE A 124 -4.79 8.22 3.15
CA ILE A 124 -5.77 7.50 3.97
C ILE A 124 -5.12 6.24 4.53
N GLN A 125 -4.79 6.25 5.83
CA GLN A 125 -4.27 5.10 6.56
C GLN A 125 -5.13 4.86 7.79
N ILE A 126 -6.10 3.93 7.71
CA ILE A 126 -7.15 3.70 8.70
C ILE A 126 -7.65 2.26 8.62
N GLY A 127 -8.28 1.75 9.67
CA GLY A 127 -9.03 0.50 9.65
C GLY A 127 -8.52 -0.56 10.63
N VAL A 128 -7.35 -0.38 11.24
CA VAL A 128 -6.86 -1.33 12.24
C VAL A 128 -7.80 -1.42 13.44
N ASN A 129 -8.36 -0.29 13.89
CA ASN A 129 -9.28 -0.25 15.03
C ASN A 129 -10.64 -0.88 14.73
N ASN A 130 -11.11 -0.83 13.47
CA ASN A 130 -12.29 -1.57 13.04
C ASN A 130 -12.05 -3.08 13.20
N GLN A 131 -10.92 -3.59 12.70
CA GLN A 131 -10.56 -5.01 12.84
C GLN A 131 -10.34 -5.39 14.31
N TYR A 132 -9.58 -4.60 15.08
CA TYR A 132 -9.30 -4.87 16.49
C TYR A 132 -10.56 -4.92 17.36
N ARG A 133 -11.58 -4.12 17.04
CA ARG A 133 -12.88 -4.11 17.72
C ARG A 133 -13.83 -5.19 17.20
N GLY A 134 -13.41 -6.02 16.23
CA GLY A 134 -14.20 -7.12 15.67
C GLY A 134 -15.35 -6.68 14.77
N GLU A 135 -15.28 -5.50 14.17
CA GLU A 135 -16.26 -5.08 13.18
C GLU A 135 -16.13 -5.96 11.92
N SER A 136 -17.24 -6.14 11.20
CA SER A 136 -17.18 -6.94 9.99
C SER A 136 -16.46 -6.21 8.84
N VAL A 137 -15.86 -6.99 7.92
CA VAL A 137 -15.24 -6.43 6.70
C VAL A 137 -16.26 -5.63 5.88
N ALA A 138 -17.53 -6.06 5.85
CA ALA A 138 -18.61 -5.35 5.15
C ALA A 138 -18.89 -3.97 5.78
N GLN A 139 -19.01 -3.92 7.11
CA GLN A 139 -19.21 -2.66 7.84
C GLN A 139 -18.02 -1.70 7.63
N PHE A 140 -16.79 -2.20 7.74
CA PHE A 140 -15.59 -1.42 7.42
C PHE A 140 -15.63 -0.85 5.99
N GLY A 141 -16.10 -1.65 5.02
CA GLY A 141 -16.27 -1.22 3.64
C GLY A 141 -17.24 -0.06 3.51
N GLU A 142 -18.42 -0.15 4.14
CA GLU A 142 -19.43 0.93 4.16
C GLU A 142 -18.84 2.22 4.76
N GLU A 143 -18.15 2.11 5.89
CA GLU A 143 -17.53 3.26 6.54
C GLU A 143 -16.39 3.89 5.70
N LEU A 144 -15.62 3.07 4.98
CA LEU A 144 -14.59 3.56 4.09
C LEU A 144 -15.18 4.27 2.85
N GLU A 145 -16.31 3.77 2.32
CA GLU A 145 -17.08 4.43 1.28
C GLU A 145 -17.60 5.81 1.74
N ASP A 146 -18.10 5.89 2.98
CA ASP A 146 -18.58 7.13 3.59
C ASP A 146 -17.43 8.14 3.77
N LEU A 147 -16.24 7.69 4.14
CA LEU A 147 -15.04 8.53 4.22
C LEU A 147 -14.70 9.13 2.84
N PHE A 148 -14.65 8.31 1.81
CA PHE A 148 -14.39 8.78 0.45
C PHE A 148 -15.49 9.75 -0.04
N GLN A 149 -16.75 9.47 0.28
CA GLN A 149 -17.86 10.37 -0.06
C GLN A 149 -17.74 11.71 0.68
N THR A 150 -17.33 11.68 1.94
CA THR A 150 -17.05 12.90 2.72
C THR A 150 -15.95 13.74 2.06
N ILE A 151 -14.86 13.11 1.64
CA ILE A 151 -13.75 13.78 0.91
C ILE A 151 -14.29 14.38 -0.40
N ALA A 152 -15.01 13.61 -1.20
CA ALA A 152 -15.53 14.04 -2.51
C ALA A 152 -16.56 15.17 -2.42
N SER A 153 -17.27 15.27 -1.29
CA SER A 153 -18.27 16.31 -1.05
C SER A 153 -17.69 17.60 -0.46
N ASN A 154 -16.48 17.57 0.06
CA ASN A 154 -15.85 18.72 0.69
C ASN A 154 -15.16 19.61 -0.35
N PHE A 155 -15.48 20.91 -0.34
CA PHE A 155 -14.96 21.89 -1.31
C PHE A 155 -13.42 21.94 -1.38
N TYR A 156 -12.74 21.78 -0.25
CA TYR A 156 -11.28 21.87 -0.15
C TYR A 156 -10.55 20.54 -0.42
N LEU A 157 -11.27 19.40 -0.45
CA LEU A 157 -10.69 18.06 -0.54
C LEU A 157 -10.97 17.35 -1.86
N LYS A 158 -12.08 17.67 -2.52
CA LYS A 158 -12.65 16.92 -3.64
C LYS A 158 -11.72 16.79 -4.87
N ASP A 159 -10.85 17.75 -5.08
CA ASP A 159 -9.95 17.81 -6.24
C ASP A 159 -8.54 17.31 -5.91
N ALA A 160 -8.27 17.01 -4.64
CA ALA A 160 -6.98 16.49 -4.19
C ALA A 160 -6.73 15.08 -4.72
N LYS A 161 -5.51 14.81 -5.16
CA LYS A 161 -5.05 13.47 -5.48
C LYS A 161 -5.01 12.63 -4.19
N GLN A 162 -5.41 11.38 -4.27
CA GLN A 162 -5.54 10.53 -3.09
C GLN A 162 -4.66 9.30 -3.22
N PHE A 163 -4.12 8.82 -2.10
CA PHE A 163 -3.51 7.51 -2.01
C PHE A 163 -3.88 6.82 -0.70
N VAL A 164 -3.89 5.51 -0.73
CA VAL A 164 -4.33 4.68 0.39
C VAL A 164 -3.19 3.78 0.84
N VAL A 165 -2.89 3.80 2.13
CA VAL A 165 -1.86 2.96 2.73
C VAL A 165 -2.53 1.77 3.43
N SER A 166 -2.01 0.57 3.22
CA SER A 166 -2.57 -0.64 3.86
C SER A 166 -2.49 -0.59 5.38
N ILE A 167 -3.29 -1.43 6.03
CA ILE A 167 -3.22 -1.67 7.47
C ILE A 167 -2.00 -2.56 7.73
N PRO A 168 -1.06 -2.19 8.63
CA PRO A 168 0.02 -3.08 9.05
C PRO A 168 -0.51 -4.26 9.85
N ASP A 169 0.23 -5.37 9.90
CA ASP A 169 -0.13 -6.53 10.70
C ASP A 169 0.37 -6.39 12.14
N TRP A 170 -0.53 -5.95 13.02
CA TRP A 170 -0.20 -5.82 14.44
C TRP A 170 0.00 -7.19 15.13
N GLY A 171 -0.54 -8.28 14.55
CA GLY A 171 -0.27 -9.63 15.02
C GLY A 171 1.20 -10.03 14.90
N ALA A 172 1.95 -9.40 13.99
CA ALA A 172 3.38 -9.61 13.81
C ALA A 172 4.26 -8.80 14.77
N THR A 173 3.68 -8.09 15.73
CA THR A 173 4.41 -7.28 16.73
C THR A 173 4.57 -8.02 18.06
N PRO A 174 5.46 -7.58 18.96
CA PRO A 174 5.53 -8.11 20.33
C PRO A 174 4.18 -8.08 21.08
N PHE A 175 3.40 -7.02 20.91
CA PHE A 175 2.04 -6.93 21.49
C PHE A 175 1.12 -8.05 20.97
N GLY A 176 1.21 -8.38 19.68
CA GLY A 176 0.43 -9.44 19.05
C GLY A 176 0.77 -10.86 19.53
N SER A 177 1.89 -11.04 20.27
CA SER A 177 2.34 -12.37 20.73
C SER A 177 1.34 -13.10 21.63
N SER A 178 0.46 -12.37 22.31
CA SER A 178 -0.57 -12.92 23.19
C SER A 178 -1.90 -13.24 22.49
N TYR A 179 -1.98 -13.02 21.17
CA TYR A 179 -3.18 -13.19 20.37
C TYR A 179 -3.02 -14.28 19.31
N ASP A 180 -4.12 -14.67 18.66
CA ASP A 180 -4.08 -15.55 17.49
C ASP A 180 -3.56 -14.79 16.26
N ARG A 181 -2.24 -14.81 16.07
CA ARG A 181 -1.54 -14.14 14.99
C ARG A 181 -1.99 -14.59 13.59
N VAL A 182 -2.37 -15.87 13.47
CA VAL A 182 -2.83 -16.42 12.19
C VAL A 182 -4.20 -15.84 11.84
N GLN A 183 -5.11 -15.78 12.81
CA GLN A 183 -6.43 -15.18 12.61
C GLN A 183 -6.32 -13.68 12.32
N ILE A 184 -5.49 -12.95 13.06
CA ILE A 184 -5.23 -11.52 12.80
C ILE A 184 -4.72 -11.30 11.38
N ALA A 185 -3.72 -12.08 10.94
CA ALA A 185 -3.16 -11.95 9.59
C ALA A 185 -4.21 -12.21 8.50
N ILE A 186 -5.12 -13.18 8.70
CA ILE A 186 -6.23 -13.46 7.79
C ILE A 186 -7.17 -12.28 7.72
N GLU A 187 -7.60 -11.73 8.85
CA GLU A 187 -8.52 -10.60 8.93
C GLU A 187 -7.90 -9.34 8.32
N ILE A 188 -6.66 -9.00 8.66
CA ILE A 188 -5.93 -7.86 8.06
C ILE A 188 -5.86 -8.01 6.53
N ASN A 189 -5.63 -9.22 6.00
CA ASN A 189 -5.65 -9.45 4.55
C ASN A 189 -7.03 -9.19 3.94
N GLN A 190 -8.11 -9.59 4.61
CA GLN A 190 -9.49 -9.34 4.14
C GLN A 190 -9.81 -7.84 4.11
N TYR A 191 -9.47 -7.13 5.18
CA TYR A 191 -9.64 -5.68 5.27
C TYR A 191 -8.82 -4.96 4.19
N ASN A 192 -7.56 -5.31 4.04
CA ASN A 192 -6.69 -4.72 3.02
C ASN A 192 -7.13 -5.06 1.60
N GLY A 193 -7.66 -6.26 1.37
CA GLY A 193 -8.23 -6.65 0.07
C GLY A 193 -9.42 -5.78 -0.32
N LEU A 194 -10.38 -5.58 0.61
CA LEU A 194 -11.52 -4.69 0.38
C LEU A 194 -11.07 -3.23 0.20
N LYS A 195 -10.18 -2.75 1.07
CA LYS A 195 -9.62 -1.38 1.03
C LYS A 195 -8.95 -1.09 -0.30
N ARG A 196 -8.17 -2.05 -0.83
CA ARG A 196 -7.55 -1.96 -2.15
C ARG A 196 -8.60 -1.81 -3.25
N ASN A 197 -9.62 -2.70 -3.29
CA ASN A 197 -10.65 -2.66 -4.31
C ASN A 197 -11.40 -1.32 -4.32
N ILE A 198 -11.70 -0.78 -3.15
CA ILE A 198 -12.37 0.52 -2.99
C ILE A 198 -11.46 1.67 -3.48
N ALA A 199 -10.17 1.64 -3.17
CA ALA A 199 -9.20 2.64 -3.60
C ALA A 199 -9.00 2.61 -5.14
N GLU A 200 -8.78 1.42 -5.70
CA GLU A 200 -8.54 1.23 -7.14
C GLU A 200 -9.76 1.66 -7.98
N ALA A 201 -10.99 1.39 -7.49
CA ALA A 201 -12.21 1.86 -8.14
C ALA A 201 -12.31 3.40 -8.23
N ARG A 202 -11.49 4.12 -7.46
CA ARG A 202 -11.40 5.60 -7.42
C ARG A 202 -10.12 6.14 -8.04
N ALA A 203 -9.35 5.29 -8.71
CA ALA A 203 -8.04 5.62 -9.22
C ALA A 203 -7.06 6.15 -8.15
N ALA A 204 -7.29 5.81 -6.87
CA ALA A 204 -6.39 6.11 -5.77
C ALA A 204 -5.38 4.96 -5.62
N PRO A 205 -4.06 5.18 -5.79
CA PRO A 205 -3.07 4.15 -5.57
C PRO A 205 -3.18 3.52 -4.19
N PHE A 206 -3.15 2.18 -4.14
CA PHE A 206 -3.07 1.42 -2.90
C PHE A 206 -1.63 0.99 -2.64
N ILE A 207 -1.05 1.47 -1.56
CA ILE A 207 0.34 1.22 -1.20
C ILE A 207 0.40 0.19 -0.07
N ASN A 208 0.89 -1.00 -0.39
CA ASN A 208 1.01 -2.08 0.57
C ASN A 208 2.24 -1.90 1.46
N ILE A 209 2.05 -1.76 2.77
CA ILE A 209 3.11 -1.74 3.79
C ILE A 209 2.97 -2.90 4.80
N THR A 210 1.94 -3.73 4.64
CA THR A 210 1.64 -4.84 5.56
C THR A 210 2.75 -5.87 5.61
N ASP A 211 3.37 -6.16 4.47
CA ASP A 211 4.51 -7.09 4.37
C ASP A 211 5.73 -6.59 5.15
N ILE A 212 5.95 -5.28 5.27
CA ILE A 212 7.04 -4.69 6.06
C ILE A 212 6.89 -5.09 7.53
N SER A 213 5.68 -5.00 8.09
CA SER A 213 5.43 -5.42 9.48
C SER A 213 5.63 -6.92 9.71
N ARG A 214 5.57 -7.74 8.65
CA ARG A 214 5.73 -9.21 8.68
C ARG A 214 7.16 -9.68 8.44
N THR A 215 8.04 -8.82 7.96
CA THR A 215 9.41 -9.22 7.56
C THR A 215 10.24 -9.72 8.74
N ASN A 216 10.11 -9.09 9.90
CA ASN A 216 10.79 -9.50 11.12
C ASN A 216 9.83 -9.40 12.31
N PRO A 217 8.95 -10.40 12.49
CA PRO A 217 8.02 -10.43 13.62
C PRO A 217 8.76 -10.32 14.95
N ASP A 218 8.17 -9.58 15.89
CA ASP A 218 8.74 -9.35 17.24
C ASP A 218 10.02 -8.50 17.27
N ALA A 219 10.44 -7.91 16.16
CA ALA A 219 11.57 -6.99 16.15
C ALA A 219 11.28 -5.75 16.98
N SER A 220 11.91 -5.66 18.14
CA SER A 220 11.68 -4.56 19.08
C SER A 220 12.13 -3.20 18.55
N GLU A 221 13.08 -3.17 17.61
CA GLU A 221 13.54 -1.96 16.94
C GLU A 221 12.52 -1.39 15.95
N LEU A 222 11.54 -2.20 15.53
CA LEU A 222 10.50 -1.79 14.58
C LEU A 222 9.24 -1.24 15.25
N VAL A 223 9.17 -1.32 16.58
CA VAL A 223 8.06 -0.79 17.38
C VAL A 223 8.56 0.14 18.47
N VAL A 224 7.68 0.98 18.99
CA VAL A 224 7.97 1.78 20.19
C VAL A 224 7.82 0.92 21.47
N LEU A 225 8.00 1.53 22.64
CA LEU A 225 8.04 0.81 23.93
C LEU A 225 6.77 0.02 24.27
N ASP A 226 5.63 0.34 23.67
CA ASP A 226 4.38 -0.41 23.88
C ASP A 226 4.36 -1.76 23.15
N GLY A 227 5.34 -2.00 22.28
CA GLY A 227 5.46 -3.23 21.49
C GLY A 227 4.44 -3.37 20.37
N LEU A 228 3.70 -2.31 20.03
CA LEU A 228 2.61 -2.29 19.05
C LEU A 228 2.83 -1.26 17.94
N HIS A 229 2.97 0.02 18.33
CA HIS A 229 3.04 1.12 17.36
C HIS A 229 4.41 1.18 16.69
N PRO A 230 4.46 1.54 15.40
CA PRO A 230 5.71 1.59 14.64
C PRO A 230 6.73 2.56 15.21
N SER A 231 8.00 2.15 15.20
CA SER A 231 9.12 3.03 15.47
C SER A 231 9.40 4.00 14.32
N GLU A 232 10.26 4.99 14.56
CA GLU A 232 10.77 5.89 13.52
C GLU A 232 11.41 5.10 12.36
N LEU A 233 12.12 4.01 12.66
CA LEU A 233 12.72 3.13 11.66
C LEU A 233 11.67 2.39 10.81
N MET A 234 10.64 1.83 11.42
CA MET A 234 9.54 1.19 10.68
C MET A 234 8.85 2.20 9.75
N TYR A 235 8.60 3.41 10.22
CA TYR A 235 8.02 4.47 9.39
C TYR A 235 8.94 4.89 8.23
N SER A 236 10.26 4.85 8.39
CA SER A 236 11.16 5.13 7.27
C SER A 236 11.01 4.10 6.14
N TYR A 237 10.83 2.83 6.46
CA TYR A 237 10.54 1.79 5.45
C TYR A 237 9.19 2.01 4.74
N TRP A 238 8.18 2.50 5.48
CA TRP A 238 6.91 2.87 4.85
C TRP A 238 7.11 4.02 3.86
N VAL A 239 7.82 5.06 4.27
CA VAL A 239 8.05 6.26 3.45
C VAL A 239 8.87 5.94 2.19
N GLU A 240 9.87 5.08 2.27
CA GLU A 240 10.61 4.61 1.08
C GLU A 240 9.68 3.95 0.04
N ARG A 241 8.63 3.28 0.48
CA ARG A 241 7.62 2.68 -0.41
C ARG A 241 6.56 3.66 -0.88
N ILE A 242 6.16 4.61 -0.02
CA ILE A 242 5.12 5.60 -0.31
C ILE A 242 5.63 6.70 -1.23
N PHE A 243 6.83 7.18 -0.99
CA PHE A 243 7.39 8.35 -1.66
C PHE A 243 7.39 8.29 -3.19
N PRO A 244 7.83 7.21 -3.86
CA PRO A 244 7.83 7.15 -5.33
C PRO A 244 6.42 7.32 -5.93
N VAL A 245 5.40 6.77 -5.28
CA VAL A 245 4.00 6.88 -5.72
C VAL A 245 3.50 8.30 -5.57
N VAL A 246 3.79 8.94 -4.43
CA VAL A 246 3.41 10.33 -4.18
C VAL A 246 4.13 11.29 -5.13
N LYS A 247 5.42 11.08 -5.35
CA LYS A 247 6.21 11.86 -6.31
C LYS A 247 5.58 11.81 -7.70
N GLN A 248 5.22 10.61 -8.18
CA GLN A 248 4.57 10.44 -9.48
C GLN A 248 3.21 11.15 -9.56
N GLN A 249 2.45 11.18 -8.47
CA GLN A 249 1.17 11.89 -8.43
C GLN A 249 1.34 13.41 -8.44
N LEU A 250 2.41 13.94 -7.86
CA LEU A 250 2.67 15.38 -7.80
C LEU A 250 3.28 15.94 -9.10
N LEU A 251 3.86 15.08 -9.94
CA LEU A 251 4.34 15.49 -11.26
C LEU A 251 3.16 15.90 -12.15
N PRO A 252 3.32 16.96 -12.97
CA PRO A 252 2.29 17.47 -13.89
C PRO A 252 1.96 16.50 -15.02
#